data_8cc4f5f651a8833add9c7c031ada39b0
#
_entry.id   8cc4f5f651a8833add9c7c031ada39b0
#
_cell.length_a   1.000
_cell.length_b   1.000
_cell.length_c   1.000
_cell.angle_alpha   90.00
_cell.angle_beta   90.00
_cell.angle_gamma   90.00
#
_symmetry.space_group_name_H-M   'P 1'
#
loop_
_entity.id
_entity.type
_entity.pdbx_description
1 polymer ?
#
loop_
_entity_poly.entity_id
_entity_poly.type
_entity_poly.pdbx_seq_one_letter_code
_entity_poly.pdbx_strand_id
1 'polypeptide(L)'
;MEFAKPDRFVAGAAGDGEQRRFYLQIREGSLLATVAITRGQLTMLSLHLGTVLDEVSRLAAVDTAEADRTVDVGPLEVPLFALFTASHLHVGWDPVTGTLRVTLADPDVEPPYSFDVLLTPKMARRFGTRANRVIRDTPACPLCGQQIAQEGHVCPRLDGYRAFRF
;
A
#
# COMPACT_ATOMS: atom_id res chain seq x y z
N MET A 1 -4.54 17.50 -0.84
CA MET A 1 -5.95 17.04 -0.87
C MET A 1 -6.17 16.11 0.29
N GLU A 2 -7.32 16.18 0.99
CA GLU A 2 -7.61 15.31 2.13
C GLU A 2 -8.82 14.41 1.84
N PHE A 3 -8.70 13.13 2.19
CA PHE A 3 -9.76 12.12 2.21
C PHE A 3 -10.11 11.86 3.68
N ALA A 4 -11.12 12.58 4.17
CA ALA A 4 -11.47 12.57 5.60
C ALA A 4 -12.31 11.36 6.01
N LYS A 5 -13.08 10.79 5.07
CA LYS A 5 -13.96 9.64 5.30
C LYS A 5 -13.95 8.70 4.08
N PRO A 6 -12.80 8.10 3.77
CA PRO A 6 -12.72 7.22 2.61
C PRO A 6 -13.65 6.02 2.79
N ASP A 7 -14.40 5.68 1.74
CA ASP A 7 -15.21 4.46 1.69
C ASP A 7 -14.34 3.23 1.45
N ARG A 8 -13.22 3.43 0.75
CA ARG A 8 -12.28 2.38 0.40
C ARG A 8 -10.85 2.90 0.36
N PHE A 9 -9.94 2.14 0.97
CA PHE A 9 -8.49 2.37 0.87
C PHE A 9 -7.81 1.02 0.66
N VAL A 10 -7.26 0.78 -0.52
CA VAL A 10 -6.77 -0.54 -0.91
C VAL A 10 -5.45 -0.47 -1.65
N ALA A 11 -4.67 -1.53 -1.49
CA ALA A 11 -3.50 -1.81 -2.32
C ALA A 11 -3.85 -2.81 -3.42
N GLY A 12 -3.16 -2.71 -4.54
CA GLY A 12 -3.21 -3.69 -5.61
C GLY A 12 -1.97 -3.63 -6.49
N ALA A 13 -1.83 -4.62 -7.37
CA ALA A 13 -0.78 -4.66 -8.37
C ALA A 13 -1.41 -4.91 -9.74
N ALA A 14 -0.89 -4.25 -10.77
CA ALA A 14 -1.34 -4.41 -12.15
C ALA A 14 -0.15 -4.47 -13.11
N GLY A 15 -0.36 -5.06 -14.27
CA GLY A 15 0.69 -5.36 -15.25
C GLY A 15 1.29 -6.75 -15.06
N ASP A 16 2.09 -7.17 -16.04
CA ASP A 16 2.70 -8.49 -16.09
C ASP A 16 4.22 -8.41 -15.95
N GLY A 17 4.82 -9.42 -15.34
CA GLY A 17 6.26 -9.57 -15.20
C GLY A 17 6.93 -8.30 -14.63
N GLU A 18 7.95 -7.82 -15.32
CA GLU A 18 8.74 -6.64 -14.91
C GLU A 18 7.96 -5.33 -15.01
N GLN A 19 6.87 -5.28 -15.77
CA GLN A 19 6.01 -4.12 -15.91
C GLN A 19 4.97 -4.01 -14.79
N ARG A 20 4.92 -4.99 -13.88
CA ARG A 20 3.97 -4.98 -12.78
C ARG A 20 4.25 -3.83 -11.83
N ARG A 21 3.24 -3.00 -11.57
CA ARG A 21 3.29 -1.83 -10.71
C ARG A 21 2.36 -2.00 -9.53
N PHE A 22 2.73 -1.41 -8.39
CA PHE A 22 1.87 -1.36 -7.21
C PHE A 22 1.15 -0.02 -7.15
N TYR A 23 -0.09 -0.08 -6.68
CA TYR A 23 -0.96 1.09 -6.57
C TYR A 23 -1.69 1.09 -5.25
N LEU A 24 -1.92 2.30 -4.74
CA LEU A 24 -2.91 2.58 -3.72
C LEU A 24 -4.11 3.23 -4.38
N GLN A 25 -5.31 2.77 -4.04
CA GLN A 25 -6.56 3.43 -4.45
C GLN A 25 -7.32 3.92 -3.24
N ILE A 26 -7.80 5.14 -3.33
CA ILE A 26 -8.61 5.83 -2.34
C ILE A 26 -9.92 6.20 -3.02
N ARG A 27 -11.05 5.81 -2.41
CA ARG A 27 -12.37 6.23 -2.83
C ARG A 27 -13.06 6.95 -1.69
N GLU A 28 -13.65 8.11 -1.98
CA GLU A 28 -14.53 8.84 -1.09
C GLU A 28 -15.70 9.37 -1.91
N GLY A 29 -16.88 8.78 -1.73
CA GLY A 29 -18.06 9.08 -2.58
C GLY A 29 -17.78 8.79 -4.06
N SER A 30 -17.90 9.79 -4.90
CA SER A 30 -17.61 9.71 -6.33
C SER A 30 -16.13 9.93 -6.69
N LEU A 31 -15.33 10.39 -5.73
CA LEU A 31 -13.93 10.69 -5.94
C LEU A 31 -13.10 9.41 -5.86
N LEU A 32 -12.34 9.14 -6.92
CA LEU A 32 -11.38 8.03 -6.99
C LEU A 32 -9.99 8.59 -7.26
N ALA A 33 -9.05 8.30 -6.39
CA ALA A 33 -7.64 8.63 -6.58
C ALA A 33 -6.80 7.36 -6.62
N THR A 34 -5.83 7.34 -7.51
CA THR A 34 -4.85 6.26 -7.62
C THR A 34 -3.44 6.83 -7.53
N VAL A 35 -2.62 6.25 -6.68
CA VAL A 35 -1.23 6.65 -6.45
C VAL A 35 -0.34 5.44 -6.72
N ALA A 36 0.68 5.60 -7.55
CA ALA A 36 1.68 4.56 -7.76
C ALA A 36 2.68 4.54 -6.60
N ILE A 37 3.09 3.33 -6.20
CA ILE A 37 4.09 3.13 -5.14
C ILE A 37 5.01 1.97 -5.50
N THR A 38 6.13 1.88 -4.81
CA THR A 38 7.03 0.72 -4.91
C THR A 38 6.57 -0.40 -3.97
N ARG A 39 7.04 -1.62 -4.24
CA ARG A 39 6.84 -2.76 -3.34
C ARG A 39 7.38 -2.49 -1.94
N GLY A 40 8.57 -1.89 -1.85
CA GLY A 40 9.18 -1.55 -0.57
C GLY A 40 8.33 -0.58 0.24
N GLN A 41 7.80 0.45 -0.41
CA GLN A 41 6.89 1.42 0.22
C GLN A 41 5.60 0.75 0.70
N LEU A 42 4.99 -0.15 -0.09
CA LEU A 42 3.80 -0.90 0.33
C LEU A 42 4.10 -1.77 1.56
N THR A 43 5.26 -2.43 1.58
CA THR A 43 5.69 -3.25 2.72
C THR A 43 5.86 -2.40 3.98
N MET A 44 6.55 -1.26 3.86
CA MET A 44 6.78 -0.34 4.99
C MET A 44 5.47 0.28 5.48
N LEU A 45 4.58 0.69 4.58
CA LEU A 45 3.26 1.24 4.94
C LEU A 45 2.44 0.22 5.73
N SER A 46 2.37 -1.04 5.25
CA SER A 46 1.64 -2.11 5.94
C SER A 46 2.21 -2.38 7.34
N LEU A 47 3.54 -2.39 7.47
CA LEU A 47 4.22 -2.59 8.73
C LEU A 47 3.96 -1.44 9.71
N HIS A 48 4.13 -0.18 9.26
CA HIS A 48 3.94 1.00 10.11
C HIS A 48 2.49 1.11 10.60
N LEU A 49 1.51 0.89 9.74
CA LEU A 49 0.10 0.87 10.15
C LEU A 49 -0.15 -0.18 11.24
N GLY A 50 0.41 -1.37 11.09
CA GLY A 50 0.33 -2.42 12.10
C GLY A 50 0.96 -2.00 13.42
N THR A 51 2.18 -1.48 13.39
CA THR A 51 2.93 -1.03 14.58
C THR A 51 2.19 0.08 15.34
N VAL A 52 1.69 1.10 14.62
CA VAL A 52 0.95 2.20 15.24
C VAL A 52 -0.35 1.69 15.88
N LEU A 53 -1.07 0.80 15.21
CA LEU A 53 -2.31 0.22 15.74
C LEU A 53 -2.05 -0.64 16.99
N ASP A 54 -0.98 -1.42 17.01
CA ASP A 54 -0.63 -2.25 18.16
C ASP A 54 -0.22 -1.38 19.36
N GLU A 55 0.51 -0.28 19.12
CA GLU A 55 0.89 0.68 20.13
C GLU A 55 -0.32 1.43 20.70
N VAL A 56 -1.21 1.91 19.84
CA VAL A 56 -2.47 2.57 20.26
C VAL A 56 -3.34 1.62 21.05
N SER A 57 -3.48 0.37 20.62
CA SER A 57 -4.26 -0.65 21.35
C SER A 57 -3.69 -0.88 22.76
N ARG A 58 -2.37 -0.93 22.87
CA ARG A 58 -1.68 -1.14 24.14
C ARG A 58 -1.79 0.04 25.10
N LEU A 59 -1.67 1.29 24.59
CA LEU A 59 -1.62 2.49 25.41
C LEU A 59 -3.00 3.06 25.76
N ALA A 60 -3.92 3.05 24.81
CA ALA A 60 -5.22 3.71 24.94
C ALA A 60 -6.37 2.76 25.28
N ALA A 61 -6.12 1.47 25.47
CA ALA A 61 -7.15 0.42 25.62
C ALA A 61 -8.24 0.49 24.53
N VAL A 62 -7.91 1.05 23.37
CA VAL A 62 -8.80 1.09 22.22
C VAL A 62 -8.80 -0.31 21.60
N ASP A 63 -9.97 -0.93 21.54
CA ASP A 63 -10.08 -2.23 20.89
C ASP A 63 -9.90 -2.06 19.37
N THR A 64 -8.66 -2.24 18.92
CA THR A 64 -8.32 -2.29 17.50
C THR A 64 -8.41 -3.72 16.98
N ALA A 65 -8.71 -4.70 17.85
CA ALA A 65 -8.66 -6.13 17.53
C ALA A 65 -9.94 -6.62 16.84
N GLU A 66 -11.03 -5.85 16.87
CA GLU A 66 -12.25 -6.19 16.13
C GLU A 66 -12.00 -6.02 14.62
N ALA A 67 -11.06 -6.83 14.15
CA ALA A 67 -10.86 -7.04 12.75
C ALA A 67 -12.07 -7.80 12.20
N ASP A 68 -13.01 -7.08 11.66
CA ASP A 68 -13.91 -7.66 10.68
C ASP A 68 -13.02 -8.41 9.67
N ARG A 69 -13.12 -9.73 9.67
CA ARG A 69 -12.25 -10.62 8.88
C ARG A 69 -12.53 -10.51 7.37
N THR A 70 -13.45 -9.64 6.97
CA THR A 70 -13.75 -9.36 5.56
C THR A 70 -12.64 -8.49 4.97
N VAL A 71 -11.67 -9.15 4.35
CA VAL A 71 -10.67 -8.49 3.51
C VAL A 71 -11.36 -8.06 2.22
N ASP A 72 -11.18 -6.79 1.83
CA ASP A 72 -11.56 -6.35 0.49
C ASP A 72 -10.71 -7.10 -0.55
N VAL A 73 -11.32 -8.05 -1.24
CA VAL A 73 -10.69 -8.84 -2.31
C VAL A 73 -11.04 -8.33 -3.71
N GLY A 74 -11.85 -7.28 -3.78
CA GLY A 74 -12.27 -6.67 -5.05
C GLY A 74 -11.07 -6.14 -5.85
N PRO A 75 -11.13 -6.14 -7.18
CA PRO A 75 -10.07 -5.59 -8.02
C PRO A 75 -9.88 -4.09 -7.78
N LEU A 76 -8.75 -3.56 -8.28
CA LEU A 76 -8.61 -2.12 -8.44
C LEU A 76 -9.64 -1.63 -9.44
N GLU A 77 -10.17 -0.43 -9.20
CA GLU A 77 -11.13 0.19 -10.10
C GLU A 77 -10.43 0.74 -11.35
N VAL A 78 -11.09 0.67 -12.49
CA VAL A 78 -10.57 1.13 -13.77
C VAL A 78 -11.31 2.41 -14.21
N PRO A 79 -10.67 3.31 -14.96
CA PRO A 79 -9.30 3.21 -15.50
C PRO A 79 -8.24 3.35 -14.40
N LEU A 80 -7.15 2.55 -14.51
CA LEU A 80 -6.05 2.58 -13.56
C LEU A 80 -5.05 3.66 -13.98
N PHE A 81 -5.34 4.89 -13.62
CA PHE A 81 -4.51 6.04 -13.90
C PHE A 81 -3.92 6.61 -12.61
N ALA A 82 -2.61 6.46 -12.43
CA ALA A 82 -1.92 7.05 -11.27
C ALA A 82 -1.78 8.56 -11.45
N LEU A 83 -2.26 9.32 -10.47
CA LEU A 83 -2.13 10.78 -10.46
C LEU A 83 -0.68 11.20 -10.24
N PHE A 84 0.04 10.44 -9.42
CA PHE A 84 1.48 10.60 -9.18
C PHE A 84 2.08 9.30 -8.65
N THR A 85 3.41 9.25 -8.57
CA THR A 85 4.15 8.21 -7.86
C THR A 85 4.59 8.78 -6.52
N ALA A 86 4.16 8.19 -5.41
CA ALA A 86 4.56 8.69 -4.11
C ALA A 86 6.06 8.45 -3.87
N SER A 87 6.79 9.52 -3.57
CA SER A 87 8.18 9.47 -3.12
C SER A 87 8.27 9.51 -1.58
N HIS A 88 7.27 10.10 -0.92
CA HIS A 88 7.19 10.23 0.54
C HIS A 88 5.90 9.61 1.08
N LEU A 89 6.05 8.83 2.16
CA LEU A 89 4.94 8.26 2.91
C LEU A 89 5.15 8.54 4.40
N HIS A 90 4.08 8.96 5.06
CA HIS A 90 4.07 9.16 6.51
C HIS A 90 2.81 8.55 7.11
N VAL A 91 2.92 8.01 8.32
CA VAL A 91 1.80 7.47 9.11
C VAL A 91 1.83 8.11 10.48
N GLY A 92 0.73 8.69 10.89
CA GLY A 92 0.55 9.27 12.21
C GLY A 92 -0.77 8.82 12.85
N TRP A 93 -0.84 8.89 14.16
CA TRP A 93 -2.07 8.68 14.93
C TRP A 93 -2.61 10.03 15.41
N ASP A 94 -3.90 10.25 15.21
CA ASP A 94 -4.62 11.39 15.78
C ASP A 94 -5.50 10.89 16.94
N PRO A 95 -5.13 11.21 18.19
CA PRO A 95 -5.89 10.77 19.37
C PRO A 95 -7.24 11.50 19.53
N VAL A 96 -7.41 12.66 18.89
CA VAL A 96 -8.64 13.46 18.98
C VAL A 96 -9.74 12.83 18.14
N THR A 97 -9.39 12.43 16.92
CA THR A 97 -10.35 11.80 15.97
C THR A 97 -10.36 10.28 16.08
N GLY A 98 -9.36 9.67 16.73
CA GLY A 98 -9.20 8.21 16.80
C GLY A 98 -8.90 7.60 15.43
N THR A 99 -8.19 8.31 14.56
CA THR A 99 -7.86 7.89 13.20
C THR A 99 -6.35 7.85 12.96
N LEU A 100 -5.96 7.05 11.96
CA LEU A 100 -4.61 7.11 11.42
C LEU A 100 -4.60 8.03 10.21
N ARG A 101 -3.66 8.95 10.17
CA ARG A 101 -3.38 9.79 9.00
C ARG A 101 -2.27 9.13 8.18
N VAL A 102 -2.57 8.82 6.94
CA VAL A 102 -1.58 8.38 5.94
C VAL A 102 -1.37 9.52 4.97
N THR A 103 -0.15 10.06 4.93
CA THR A 103 0.24 11.07 3.94
C THR A 103 1.01 10.40 2.81
N LEU A 104 0.56 10.63 1.59
CA LEU A 104 1.19 10.19 0.34
C LEU A 104 1.60 11.45 -0.42
N ALA A 105 2.87 11.64 -0.68
CA ALA A 105 3.34 12.86 -1.33
C ALA A 105 4.42 12.62 -2.38
N ASP A 106 4.44 13.52 -3.35
CA ASP A 106 5.55 13.72 -4.28
C ASP A 106 5.85 15.23 -4.33
N PRO A 107 6.78 15.70 -3.46
CA PRO A 107 7.16 17.11 -3.40
C PRO A 107 8.08 17.56 -4.54
N ASP A 108 8.68 16.60 -5.26
CA ASP A 108 9.71 16.88 -6.27
C ASP A 108 9.12 17.24 -7.64
N VAL A 109 7.78 17.19 -7.78
CA VAL A 109 7.06 17.60 -8.99
C VAL A 109 6.43 18.98 -8.83
N GLU A 110 6.23 19.70 -9.93
CA GLU A 110 5.65 21.05 -9.96
C GLU A 110 4.30 21.03 -10.70
N PRO A 111 3.15 21.35 -10.06
CA PRO A 111 2.98 21.58 -8.62
C PRO A 111 3.10 20.28 -7.79
N PRO A 112 3.49 20.39 -6.51
CA PRO A 112 3.66 19.22 -5.66
C PRO A 112 2.32 18.52 -5.37
N TYR A 113 2.36 17.19 -5.32
CA TYR A 113 1.19 16.37 -4.94
C TYR A 113 1.29 15.95 -3.47
N SER A 114 0.17 16.07 -2.77
CA SER A 114 0.02 15.52 -1.43
C SER A 114 -1.42 15.09 -1.16
N PHE A 115 -1.59 13.85 -0.70
CA PHE A 115 -2.85 13.30 -0.22
C PHE A 115 -2.73 12.91 1.24
N ASP A 116 -3.66 13.38 2.07
CA ASP A 116 -3.87 12.90 3.42
C ASP A 116 -5.11 12.00 3.44
N VAL A 117 -4.96 10.81 3.97
CA VAL A 117 -6.05 9.82 4.07
C VAL A 117 -6.26 9.47 5.53
N LEU A 118 -7.45 9.76 6.06
CA LEU A 118 -7.81 9.44 7.44
C LEU A 118 -8.48 8.08 7.50
N LEU A 119 -7.81 7.13 8.15
CA LEU A 119 -8.26 5.76 8.25
C LEU A 119 -8.76 5.44 9.66
N THR A 120 -9.92 4.83 9.75
CA THR A 120 -10.29 4.18 11.01
C THR A 120 -9.35 3.01 11.29
N PRO A 121 -9.14 2.61 12.57
CA PRO A 121 -8.35 1.43 12.92
C PRO A 121 -8.76 0.17 12.13
N LYS A 122 -10.06 -0.03 11.96
CA LYS A 122 -10.62 -1.14 11.18
C LYS A 122 -10.19 -1.11 9.72
N MET A 123 -10.25 0.05 9.06
CA MET A 123 -9.79 0.21 7.67
C MET A 123 -8.31 -0.05 7.55
N ALA A 124 -7.50 0.46 8.46
CA ALA A 124 -6.06 0.27 8.45
C ALA A 124 -5.68 -1.22 8.63
N ARG A 125 -6.37 -1.96 9.50
CA ARG A 125 -6.19 -3.42 9.64
C ARG A 125 -6.55 -4.18 8.35
N ARG A 126 -7.70 -3.86 7.75
CA ARG A 126 -8.13 -4.44 6.47
C ARG A 126 -7.13 -4.16 5.36
N PHE A 127 -6.67 -2.92 5.28
CA PHE A 127 -5.64 -2.53 4.32
C PHE A 127 -4.35 -3.35 4.51
N GLY A 128 -3.84 -3.45 5.74
CA GLY A 128 -2.63 -4.22 6.04
C GLY A 128 -2.74 -5.69 5.62
N THR A 129 -3.89 -6.32 5.91
CA THR A 129 -4.16 -7.72 5.50
C THR A 129 -4.15 -7.87 3.98
N ARG A 130 -4.80 -6.95 3.25
CA ARG A 130 -4.80 -6.94 1.79
C ARG A 130 -3.41 -6.66 1.22
N ALA A 131 -2.71 -5.66 1.74
CA ALA A 131 -1.37 -5.29 1.30
C ALA A 131 -0.40 -6.48 1.41
N ASN A 132 -0.42 -7.18 2.55
CA ASN A 132 0.40 -8.38 2.76
C ASN A 132 0.07 -9.51 1.77
N ARG A 133 -1.22 -9.67 1.40
CA ARG A 133 -1.62 -10.61 0.36
C ARG A 133 -1.05 -10.20 -1.00
N VAL A 134 -1.25 -8.94 -1.41
CA VAL A 134 -0.73 -8.41 -2.69
C VAL A 134 0.79 -8.57 -2.79
N ILE A 135 1.52 -8.33 -1.69
CA ILE A 135 2.97 -8.50 -1.62
C ILE A 135 3.36 -9.98 -1.82
N ARG A 136 2.67 -10.92 -1.18
CA ARG A 136 2.93 -12.37 -1.33
C ARG A 136 2.62 -12.87 -2.73
N ASP A 137 1.49 -12.42 -3.28
CA ASP A 137 1.04 -12.84 -4.62
C ASP A 137 1.87 -12.20 -5.76
N THR A 138 2.84 -11.37 -5.40
CA THR A 138 3.77 -10.70 -6.32
C THR A 138 5.21 -10.99 -5.86
N PRO A 139 5.74 -12.19 -6.12
CA PRO A 139 7.06 -12.59 -5.63
C PRO A 139 8.17 -11.70 -6.18
N ALA A 140 9.20 -11.49 -5.38
CA ALA A 140 10.38 -10.74 -5.77
C ALA A 140 11.64 -11.57 -5.54
N CYS A 141 12.64 -11.35 -6.38
CA CYS A 141 13.92 -12.02 -6.25
C CYS A 141 14.59 -11.64 -4.90
N PRO A 142 14.98 -12.61 -4.08
CA PRO A 142 15.60 -12.33 -2.79
C PRO A 142 16.98 -11.65 -2.91
N LEU A 143 17.62 -11.75 -4.08
CA LEU A 143 18.96 -11.19 -4.31
C LEU A 143 18.93 -9.77 -4.83
N CYS A 144 18.08 -9.47 -5.84
CA CYS A 144 18.05 -8.15 -6.47
C CYS A 144 16.79 -7.34 -6.16
N GLY A 145 15.78 -7.96 -5.54
CA GLY A 145 14.50 -7.30 -5.22
C GLY A 145 13.57 -7.07 -6.41
N GLN A 146 14.01 -7.39 -7.64
CA GLN A 146 13.16 -7.30 -8.83
C GLN A 146 12.04 -8.34 -8.80
N GLN A 147 10.91 -8.01 -9.42
CA GLN A 147 9.79 -8.92 -9.52
C GLN A 147 10.15 -10.14 -10.37
N ILE A 148 9.66 -11.30 -9.97
CA ILE A 148 9.86 -12.54 -10.69
C ILE A 148 8.62 -12.78 -11.55
N ALA A 149 8.80 -12.88 -12.88
CA ALA A 149 7.75 -13.33 -13.79
C ALA A 149 7.49 -14.82 -13.64
N GLN A 150 6.36 -15.33 -14.15
CA GLN A 150 6.05 -16.77 -14.12
C GLN A 150 7.13 -17.63 -14.79
N GLU A 151 7.81 -17.07 -15.77
CA GLU A 151 8.91 -17.71 -16.50
C GLU A 151 10.27 -17.59 -15.78
N GLY A 152 10.29 -16.96 -14.59
CA GLY A 152 11.51 -16.64 -13.86
C GLY A 152 12.03 -15.24 -14.20
N HIS A 153 13.23 -14.92 -13.72
CA HIS A 153 13.91 -13.67 -14.06
C HIS A 153 15.43 -13.89 -14.10
N VAL A 154 16.11 -13.16 -14.95
CA VAL A 154 17.57 -13.13 -14.97
C VAL A 154 18.05 -12.15 -13.90
N CYS A 155 18.65 -12.69 -12.83
CA CYS A 155 19.09 -11.86 -11.73
C CYS A 155 20.42 -11.16 -12.04
N PRO A 156 20.48 -9.81 -12.10
CA PRO A 156 21.72 -9.10 -12.39
C PRO A 156 22.79 -9.25 -11.31
N ARG A 157 22.43 -9.78 -10.12
CA ARG A 157 23.36 -10.08 -9.01
C ARG A 157 23.92 -11.50 -9.04
N LEU A 158 23.50 -12.32 -10.00
CA LEU A 158 23.98 -13.69 -10.21
C LEU A 158 24.78 -13.82 -11.51
N ASP A 159 25.64 -12.87 -11.82
CA ASP A 159 26.55 -12.92 -13.01
C ASP A 159 25.85 -13.35 -14.32
N GLY A 160 24.56 -13.00 -14.47
CA GLY A 160 23.80 -13.16 -15.70
C GLY A 160 23.46 -14.60 -16.13
N TYR A 161 23.79 -15.65 -15.35
CA TYR A 161 23.73 -17.03 -15.87
C TYR A 161 22.77 -18.00 -15.20
N ARG A 162 21.92 -17.61 -14.25
CA ARG A 162 20.90 -18.53 -13.70
C ARG A 162 19.51 -17.89 -13.67
N ALA A 163 18.62 -18.42 -14.49
CA ALA A 163 17.19 -18.22 -14.32
C ALA A 163 16.71 -19.02 -13.09
N PHE A 164 16.14 -18.35 -12.08
CA PHE A 164 15.41 -19.04 -11.03
C PHE A 164 14.04 -19.45 -11.59
N ARG A 165 13.80 -20.75 -11.63
CA ARG A 165 12.47 -21.34 -11.82
C ARG A 165 12.00 -21.80 -10.44
N PHE A 166 10.81 -21.40 -10.07
CA PHE A 166 10.09 -21.91 -8.91
C PHE A 166 8.99 -22.84 -9.37
#